data_008759adbf9137e855cb017e70f49989
#
_entry.id   008759adbf9137e855cb017e70f49989
#
_cell.length_a   1.000
_cell.length_b   1.000
_cell.length_c   1.000
_cell.angle_alpha   90.00
_cell.angle_beta   90.00
_cell.angle_gamma   90.00
#
_symmetry.space_group_name_H-M   'P 1'
#
loop_
_entity.id
_entity.type
_entity.pdbx_description
1 polymer ?
#
loop_
_entity_poly.entity_id
_entity_poly.type
_entity_poly.pdbx_seq_one_letter_code
_entity_poly.pdbx_strand_id
1 'polypeptide(L)'
;MAAALVAGCCDCRKSGAKVAARKPVRDISFVELDPGHFHAALVLNRNYAGVSKDVRVFAPKGPDVEAHRKLVAAFNARAKDPTAWNEIVYTGDDYLAKALAADKAGAVVVLAGKNDKKSDYYLEAIRAGFNVLSDKPMVITPDAYAKLCEAAKLADEKGLYFADIMTERNEITTILQRALVAAKDLYGEQEKGTPDDPAITKISVHHFCKLVNGKPLRRPGWYYDTDQQGEAIVDVTTHLVDLVQWEAFPGQTLKTSDVKMLKARTWPTPITAQDYKTSTGLDAWPDFLKKAVDKDNVLQCKANGAFTYQLKGVHAKVSVEWHFMPPAGTGDTHYSLMRGTKAEVVIRQGKDEGYKPRVYVKPRAGQDKAALEKALAAAVAEFNKSYPGVSFKAEGEGWTMLVPQKYEIGHEAHFSQVMNMYLGWMRKGEQPADYLPNMLVKYYTIAEAWKASR
;
A
#
# COMPACT_ATOMS: atom_id res chain seq x y z
N MET A 1 30.80 5.81 8.34
CA MET A 1 31.12 4.86 7.26
C MET A 1 29.99 3.90 6.87
N ALA A 2 28.89 3.80 7.59
CA ALA A 2 27.75 2.93 7.25
C ALA A 2 26.82 3.46 6.12
N ALA A 3 26.80 4.79 5.88
CA ALA A 3 25.89 5.41 4.89
C ALA A 3 26.24 5.12 3.42
N ALA A 4 27.50 4.78 3.11
CA ALA A 4 27.93 4.51 1.73
C ALA A 4 27.63 3.09 1.25
N LEU A 5 27.37 2.14 2.15
CA LEU A 5 27.10 0.73 1.79
C LEU A 5 25.67 0.50 1.26
N VAL A 6 24.70 1.32 1.64
CA VAL A 6 23.28 1.10 1.28
C VAL A 6 22.97 1.56 -0.15
N ALA A 7 23.61 2.62 -0.64
CA ALA A 7 23.39 3.09 -2.01
C ALA A 7 23.98 2.19 -3.10
N GLY A 8 25.02 1.41 -2.77
CA GLY A 8 25.71 0.51 -3.72
C GLY A 8 25.01 -0.84 -3.93
N CYS A 9 24.16 -1.29 -3.00
CA CYS A 9 23.55 -2.62 -3.05
C CYS A 9 22.37 -2.77 -4.00
N CYS A 10 21.67 -1.69 -4.36
CA CYS A 10 20.43 -1.80 -5.16
C CYS A 10 20.58 -1.52 -6.65
N ASP A 11 21.76 -1.20 -7.14
CA ASP A 11 22.04 -1.19 -8.59
C ASP A 11 22.31 -2.63 -9.11
N CYS A 12 21.58 -3.61 -8.53
CA CYS A 12 21.81 -5.06 -8.66
C CYS A 12 21.73 -5.61 -10.10
N ARG A 13 21.24 -4.84 -11.06
CA ARG A 13 21.26 -5.26 -12.49
C ARG A 13 22.55 -4.95 -13.24
N LYS A 14 23.52 -4.22 -12.64
CA LYS A 14 24.83 -4.03 -13.25
C LYS A 14 25.75 -5.26 -13.19
N SER A 15 25.45 -6.23 -12.35
CA SER A 15 26.22 -7.46 -12.23
C SER A 15 25.53 -8.60 -12.97
N GLY A 16 25.48 -8.70 -14.26
CA GLY A 16 25.19 -9.89 -15.07
C GLY A 16 24.43 -11.09 -14.46
N ALA A 17 23.70 -10.89 -13.38
CA ALA A 17 22.93 -11.92 -12.70
C ALA A 17 21.81 -12.38 -13.64
N LYS A 18 21.81 -13.69 -13.96
CA LYS A 18 20.78 -14.31 -14.78
C LYS A 18 19.46 -14.23 -14.04
N VAL A 19 18.52 -13.43 -14.56
CA VAL A 19 17.12 -13.52 -14.15
C VAL A 19 16.57 -14.85 -14.66
N ALA A 20 16.20 -15.75 -13.76
CA ALA A 20 15.58 -17.00 -14.17
C ALA A 20 14.18 -16.73 -14.73
N ALA A 21 13.82 -17.40 -15.80
CA ALA A 21 12.47 -17.34 -16.33
C ALA A 21 11.48 -17.90 -15.29
N ARG A 22 10.46 -17.11 -14.97
CA ARG A 22 9.36 -17.58 -14.14
C ARG A 22 8.55 -18.63 -14.90
N LYS A 23 8.12 -19.66 -14.20
CA LYS A 23 7.30 -20.73 -14.79
C LYS A 23 5.83 -20.55 -14.41
N PRO A 24 4.90 -20.89 -15.31
CA PRO A 24 3.49 -20.95 -14.96
C PRO A 24 3.24 -21.91 -13.78
N VAL A 25 2.45 -21.46 -12.82
CA VAL A 25 2.02 -22.24 -11.64
C VAL A 25 0.52 -22.46 -11.72
N ARG A 26 0.08 -23.73 -11.70
CA ARG A 26 -1.33 -24.10 -11.82
C ARG A 26 -1.96 -24.48 -10.49
N ASP A 27 -1.25 -25.25 -9.68
CA ASP A 27 -1.71 -25.71 -8.36
C ASP A 27 -1.17 -24.76 -7.29
N ILE A 28 -1.96 -23.73 -6.96
CA ILE A 28 -1.55 -22.68 -6.03
C ILE A 28 -2.13 -22.97 -4.65
N SER A 29 -1.35 -22.79 -3.60
CA SER A 29 -1.79 -22.87 -2.21
C SER A 29 -1.27 -21.69 -1.40
N PHE A 30 -1.96 -21.31 -0.31
CA PHE A 30 -1.54 -20.25 0.58
C PHE A 30 -0.93 -20.80 1.87
N VAL A 31 0.09 -20.08 2.33
CA VAL A 31 0.74 -20.22 3.62
C VAL A 31 0.66 -18.87 4.33
N GLU A 32 -0.25 -18.72 5.25
CA GLU A 32 -0.33 -17.53 6.12
C GLU A 32 0.72 -17.64 7.22
N LEU A 33 1.67 -16.72 7.24
CA LEU A 33 2.75 -16.72 8.23
C LEU A 33 2.61 -15.53 9.18
N ASP A 34 2.42 -15.80 10.45
CA ASP A 34 2.23 -14.84 11.55
C ASP A 34 1.14 -13.79 11.24
N PRO A 35 -0.10 -14.21 10.84
CA PRO A 35 -1.17 -13.29 10.52
C PRO A 35 -1.63 -12.55 11.78
N GLY A 36 -1.47 -11.23 11.82
CA GLY A 36 -1.82 -10.40 12.98
C GLY A 36 -2.59 -9.13 12.61
N HIS A 37 -2.49 -8.72 11.35
CA HIS A 37 -3.29 -7.63 10.79
C HIS A 37 -4.52 -8.20 10.08
N PHE A 38 -5.66 -7.51 10.15
CA PHE A 38 -6.89 -7.96 9.49
C PHE A 38 -6.75 -8.13 7.97
N HIS A 39 -5.74 -7.52 7.36
CA HIS A 39 -5.41 -7.68 5.95
C HIS A 39 -5.07 -9.13 5.58
N ALA A 40 -4.52 -9.94 6.49
CA ALA A 40 -4.31 -11.36 6.24
C ALA A 40 -5.62 -12.06 5.85
N ALA A 41 -6.67 -11.85 6.63
CA ALA A 41 -7.99 -12.41 6.31
C ALA A 41 -8.58 -11.79 5.02
N LEU A 42 -8.27 -10.52 4.68
CA LEU A 42 -8.75 -9.92 3.44
C LEU A 42 -8.15 -10.57 2.17
N VAL A 43 -6.99 -11.20 2.26
CA VAL A 43 -6.47 -12.05 1.17
C VAL A 43 -7.42 -13.23 0.90
N LEU A 44 -8.08 -13.73 1.93
CA LEU A 44 -9.00 -14.85 1.90
C LEU A 44 -10.49 -14.43 1.78
N ASN A 45 -10.78 -13.18 1.43
CA ASN A 45 -12.13 -12.64 1.39
C ASN A 45 -13.02 -13.24 0.28
N ARG A 46 -12.45 -13.99 -0.65
CA ARG A 46 -13.17 -14.75 -1.68
C ARG A 46 -12.42 -16.00 -2.10
N ASN A 47 -13.14 -16.91 -2.76
CA ASN A 47 -12.54 -18.07 -3.40
C ASN A 47 -11.85 -17.65 -4.71
N TYR A 48 -10.67 -18.22 -4.99
CA TYR A 48 -9.95 -18.00 -6.23
C TYR A 48 -9.91 -19.31 -7.04
N ALA A 49 -10.20 -19.23 -8.34
CA ALA A 49 -10.14 -20.39 -9.21
C ALA A 49 -8.71 -20.96 -9.25
N GLY A 50 -8.55 -22.29 -9.21
CA GLY A 50 -7.24 -22.95 -9.26
C GLY A 50 -6.34 -22.72 -8.03
N VAL A 51 -6.92 -22.26 -6.92
CA VAL A 51 -6.24 -22.16 -5.62
C VAL A 51 -6.83 -23.20 -4.68
N SER A 52 -5.96 -23.93 -3.98
CA SER A 52 -6.36 -24.89 -2.93
C SER A 52 -7.26 -24.23 -1.90
N LYS A 53 -8.25 -24.95 -1.42
CA LYS A 53 -9.07 -24.51 -0.29
C LYS A 53 -8.36 -24.67 1.06
N ASP A 54 -7.35 -25.51 1.11
CA ASP A 54 -6.52 -25.70 2.28
C ASP A 54 -5.52 -24.55 2.40
N VAL A 55 -5.61 -23.79 3.48
CA VAL A 55 -4.69 -22.70 3.86
C VAL A 55 -3.91 -23.14 5.08
N ARG A 56 -2.60 -23.20 4.93
CA ARG A 56 -1.71 -23.52 6.06
C ARG A 56 -1.40 -22.25 6.84
N VAL A 57 -1.69 -22.23 8.13
CA VAL A 57 -1.46 -21.07 9.00
C VAL A 57 -0.39 -21.43 10.02
N PHE A 58 0.70 -20.68 10.06
CA PHE A 58 1.79 -20.84 11.00
C PHE A 58 1.98 -19.56 11.81
N ALA A 59 1.83 -19.63 13.12
CA ALA A 59 1.90 -18.45 13.99
C ALA A 59 2.38 -18.79 15.39
N PRO A 60 2.86 -17.81 16.17
CA PRO A 60 2.93 -17.98 17.62
C PRO A 60 1.51 -18.10 18.17
N LYS A 61 1.38 -18.78 19.31
CA LYS A 61 0.11 -18.85 20.03
C LYS A 61 -0.26 -17.46 20.56
N GLY A 62 -1.46 -16.99 20.29
CA GLY A 62 -1.89 -15.68 20.81
C GLY A 62 -3.16 -15.12 20.18
N PRO A 63 -3.57 -13.91 20.62
CA PRO A 63 -4.81 -13.29 20.18
C PRO A 63 -4.83 -12.93 18.70
N ASP A 64 -3.68 -12.68 18.08
CA ASP A 64 -3.58 -12.25 16.70
C ASP A 64 -4.06 -13.37 15.75
N VAL A 65 -3.54 -14.60 15.90
CA VAL A 65 -3.97 -15.74 15.10
C VAL A 65 -5.43 -16.11 15.35
N GLU A 66 -5.92 -15.97 16.57
CA GLU A 66 -7.33 -16.22 16.89
C GLU A 66 -8.26 -15.17 16.26
N ALA A 67 -7.83 -13.90 16.21
CA ALA A 67 -8.57 -12.84 15.51
C ALA A 67 -8.63 -13.10 13.99
N HIS A 68 -7.52 -13.52 13.38
CA HIS A 68 -7.44 -13.91 11.98
C HIS A 68 -8.45 -15.05 11.68
N ARG A 69 -8.42 -16.14 12.42
CA ARG A 69 -9.33 -17.28 12.24
C ARG A 69 -10.81 -16.89 12.34
N LYS A 70 -11.15 -15.99 13.27
CA LYS A 70 -12.53 -15.48 13.42
C LYS A 70 -12.99 -14.74 12.16
N LEU A 71 -12.10 -13.95 11.54
CA LEU A 71 -12.41 -13.23 10.30
C LEU A 71 -12.59 -14.20 9.12
N VAL A 72 -11.72 -15.19 8.97
CA VAL A 72 -11.85 -16.21 7.91
C VAL A 72 -13.14 -17.04 8.10
N ALA A 73 -13.44 -17.44 9.34
CA ALA A 73 -14.71 -18.13 9.65
C ALA A 73 -15.93 -17.26 9.30
N ALA A 74 -15.86 -15.94 9.53
CA ALA A 74 -16.92 -15.02 9.15
C ALA A 74 -17.11 -14.94 7.63
N PHE A 75 -16.02 -14.94 6.84
CA PHE A 75 -16.11 -15.02 5.38
C PHE A 75 -16.69 -16.33 4.91
N ASN A 76 -16.36 -17.45 5.54
CA ASN A 76 -16.96 -18.76 5.22
C ASN A 76 -18.46 -18.80 5.54
N ALA A 77 -18.91 -18.12 6.59
CA ALA A 77 -20.28 -18.15 7.08
C ALA A 77 -21.20 -17.06 6.50
N ARG A 78 -20.67 -16.09 5.75
CA ARG A 78 -21.48 -14.96 5.27
C ARG A 78 -22.53 -15.40 4.25
N ALA A 79 -23.70 -14.76 4.26
CA ALA A 79 -24.82 -15.12 3.40
C ALA A 79 -24.57 -14.83 1.90
N LYS A 80 -23.82 -13.75 1.62
CA LYS A 80 -23.49 -13.35 0.24
C LYS A 80 -22.05 -13.72 -0.07
N ASP A 81 -21.82 -14.46 -1.16
CA ASP A 81 -20.52 -14.90 -1.65
C ASP A 81 -19.65 -15.58 -0.56
N PRO A 82 -20.15 -16.64 0.14
CA PRO A 82 -19.40 -17.33 1.16
C PRO A 82 -18.10 -17.92 0.60
N THR A 83 -17.06 -17.92 1.42
CA THR A 83 -15.83 -18.64 1.09
C THR A 83 -15.89 -20.10 1.58
N ALA A 84 -14.87 -20.88 1.26
CA ALA A 84 -14.79 -22.28 1.68
C ALA A 84 -13.36 -22.65 2.08
N TRP A 85 -12.69 -21.74 2.83
CA TRP A 85 -11.33 -21.96 3.27
C TRP A 85 -11.28 -22.95 4.44
N ASN A 86 -10.38 -23.92 4.33
CA ASN A 86 -10.05 -24.87 5.39
C ASN A 86 -8.68 -24.50 5.94
N GLU A 87 -8.65 -23.89 7.13
CA GLU A 87 -7.40 -23.51 7.79
C GLU A 87 -6.78 -24.69 8.52
N ILE A 88 -5.57 -25.08 8.10
CA ILE A 88 -4.71 -26.06 8.78
C ILE A 88 -3.73 -25.28 9.65
N VAL A 89 -4.04 -25.13 10.93
CA VAL A 89 -3.38 -24.20 11.84
C VAL A 89 -2.33 -24.91 12.68
N TYR A 90 -1.12 -24.38 12.66
CA TYR A 90 -0.05 -24.71 13.59
C TYR A 90 0.30 -23.48 14.45
N THR A 91 0.27 -23.64 15.76
CA THR A 91 0.72 -22.59 16.72
C THR A 91 1.79 -23.15 17.65
N GLY A 92 2.96 -22.50 17.67
CA GLY A 92 4.09 -22.91 18.51
C GLY A 92 5.27 -21.98 18.34
N ASP A 93 6.28 -22.09 19.18
CA ASP A 93 7.48 -21.23 19.13
C ASP A 93 8.34 -21.49 17.89
N ASP A 94 8.24 -22.69 17.32
CA ASP A 94 8.95 -23.11 16.10
C ASP A 94 8.13 -22.90 14.83
N TYR A 95 7.07 -22.07 14.87
CA TYR A 95 6.15 -21.83 13.73
C TYR A 95 6.87 -21.45 12.44
N LEU A 96 7.92 -20.63 12.52
CA LEU A 96 8.69 -20.22 11.33
C LEU A 96 9.43 -21.41 10.71
N ALA A 97 10.12 -22.21 11.53
CA ALA A 97 10.82 -23.40 11.04
C ALA A 97 9.85 -24.40 10.39
N LYS A 98 8.66 -24.57 10.97
CA LYS A 98 7.58 -25.42 10.43
C LYS A 98 7.03 -24.87 9.11
N ALA A 99 6.83 -23.56 9.02
CA ALA A 99 6.40 -22.92 7.78
C ALA A 99 7.42 -23.12 6.65
N LEU A 100 8.71 -22.89 6.94
CA LEU A 100 9.79 -23.03 5.95
C LEU A 100 10.04 -24.49 5.52
N ALA A 101 9.69 -25.45 6.36
CA ALA A 101 9.76 -26.88 6.04
C ALA A 101 8.54 -27.39 5.26
N ALA A 102 7.46 -26.59 5.13
CA ALA A 102 6.26 -27.00 4.42
C ALA A 102 6.49 -27.19 2.91
N ASP A 103 5.55 -27.86 2.23
CA ASP A 103 5.62 -28.05 0.78
C ASP A 103 5.56 -26.69 0.06
N LYS A 104 6.47 -26.52 -0.90
CA LYS A 104 6.71 -25.28 -1.64
C LYS A 104 6.10 -25.27 -3.04
N ALA A 105 5.67 -26.43 -3.54
CA ALA A 105 5.12 -26.54 -4.88
C ALA A 105 3.86 -25.65 -5.02
N GLY A 106 3.97 -24.59 -5.84
CA GLY A 106 2.88 -23.62 -6.02
C GLY A 106 2.50 -22.80 -4.78
N ALA A 107 3.24 -22.92 -3.67
CA ALA A 107 2.91 -22.24 -2.44
C ALA A 107 3.28 -20.74 -2.50
N VAL A 108 2.39 -19.93 -1.93
CA VAL A 108 2.57 -18.50 -1.72
C VAL A 108 2.55 -18.22 -0.21
N VAL A 109 3.66 -17.72 0.32
CA VAL A 109 3.67 -17.19 1.69
C VAL A 109 3.05 -15.81 1.68
N VAL A 110 1.97 -15.66 2.43
CA VAL A 110 1.25 -14.40 2.66
C VAL A 110 1.70 -13.81 3.98
N LEU A 111 2.13 -12.55 3.96
CA LEU A 111 2.63 -11.83 5.13
C LEU A 111 1.78 -10.59 5.39
N ALA A 112 0.92 -10.65 6.38
CA ALA A 112 0.10 -9.52 6.82
C ALA A 112 -0.08 -9.56 8.35
N GLY A 113 0.95 -9.20 9.07
CA GLY A 113 1.01 -9.15 10.52
C GLY A 113 1.84 -7.97 10.99
N LYS A 114 2.54 -8.13 12.11
CA LYS A 114 3.52 -7.19 12.59
C LYS A 114 4.64 -6.99 11.58
N ASN A 115 5.17 -5.78 11.52
CA ASN A 115 6.14 -5.40 10.49
C ASN A 115 7.60 -5.56 10.93
N ASP A 116 7.86 -5.67 12.24
CA ASP A 116 9.20 -5.80 12.81
C ASP A 116 9.99 -7.00 12.28
N LYS A 117 9.34 -8.17 12.18
CA LYS A 117 9.93 -9.42 11.67
C LYS A 117 9.68 -9.68 10.18
N LYS A 118 8.85 -8.86 9.55
CA LYS A 118 8.39 -9.11 8.17
C LYS A 118 9.54 -9.24 7.18
N SER A 119 10.60 -8.44 7.35
CA SER A 119 11.78 -8.50 6.48
C SER A 119 12.56 -9.81 6.60
N ASP A 120 12.57 -10.43 7.76
CA ASP A 120 13.16 -11.75 7.95
C ASP A 120 12.26 -12.82 7.33
N TYR A 121 10.95 -12.73 7.52
CA TYR A 121 10.00 -13.70 6.99
C TYR A 121 10.04 -13.79 5.46
N TYR A 122 9.95 -12.66 4.73
CA TYR A 122 9.99 -12.75 3.27
C TYR A 122 11.36 -13.20 2.74
N LEU A 123 12.45 -12.81 3.40
CA LEU A 123 13.79 -13.21 2.99
C LEU A 123 13.99 -14.73 3.17
N GLU A 124 13.65 -15.27 4.34
CA GLU A 124 13.75 -16.70 4.62
C GLU A 124 12.79 -17.54 3.77
N ALA A 125 11.57 -17.06 3.53
CA ALA A 125 10.62 -17.73 2.63
C ALA A 125 11.17 -17.84 1.20
N ILE A 126 11.75 -16.75 0.66
CA ILE A 126 12.37 -16.74 -0.68
C ILE A 126 13.63 -17.62 -0.72
N ARG A 127 14.46 -17.58 0.34
CA ARG A 127 15.61 -18.49 0.47
C ARG A 127 15.18 -19.96 0.44
N ALA A 128 14.09 -20.28 1.11
CA ALA A 128 13.50 -21.61 1.13
C ALA A 128 12.82 -22.01 -0.20
N GLY A 129 12.55 -21.08 -1.12
CA GLY A 129 11.97 -21.35 -2.44
C GLY A 129 10.45 -21.11 -2.54
N PHE A 130 9.87 -20.35 -1.63
CA PHE A 130 8.46 -19.94 -1.70
C PHE A 130 8.26 -18.69 -2.57
N ASN A 131 7.12 -18.59 -3.24
CA ASN A 131 6.61 -17.33 -3.72
C ASN A 131 6.10 -16.52 -2.53
N VAL A 132 6.17 -15.20 -2.62
CA VAL A 132 5.77 -14.33 -1.50
C VAL A 132 4.87 -13.20 -1.96
N LEU A 133 3.79 -13.00 -1.23
CA LEU A 133 2.93 -11.82 -1.30
C LEU A 133 2.87 -11.17 0.08
N SER A 134 3.41 -9.96 0.20
CA SER A 134 3.55 -9.28 1.49
C SER A 134 2.70 -8.03 1.55
N ASP A 135 1.98 -7.84 2.65
CA ASP A 135 1.32 -6.57 2.91
C ASP A 135 2.33 -5.44 3.17
N LYS A 136 1.94 -4.23 2.87
CA LYS A 136 2.70 -3.02 3.17
C LYS A 136 2.65 -2.70 4.69
N PRO A 137 3.64 -1.98 5.23
CA PRO A 137 4.96 -1.74 4.66
C PRO A 137 5.83 -3.00 4.71
N MET A 138 6.69 -3.18 3.72
CA MET A 138 7.67 -4.28 3.75
C MET A 138 8.94 -3.87 4.50
N VAL A 139 9.17 -2.58 4.65
CA VAL A 139 10.35 -1.98 5.30
C VAL A 139 9.88 -0.91 6.27
N ILE A 140 10.20 -1.06 7.55
CA ILE A 140 9.92 -0.06 8.59
C ILE A 140 11.18 0.60 9.15
N THR A 141 12.35 0.06 8.83
CA THR A 141 13.66 0.64 9.18
C THR A 141 14.59 0.59 7.98
N PRO A 142 15.61 1.47 7.89
CA PRO A 142 16.58 1.44 6.81
C PRO A 142 17.34 0.11 6.70
N ASP A 143 17.60 -0.58 7.80
CA ASP A 143 18.30 -1.87 7.79
C ASP A 143 17.48 -2.99 7.14
N ALA A 144 16.15 -2.95 7.29
CA ALA A 144 15.25 -3.89 6.62
C ALA A 144 15.27 -3.73 5.08
N TYR A 145 15.67 -2.55 4.57
CA TYR A 145 15.78 -2.34 3.13
C TYR A 145 16.86 -3.20 2.47
N ALA A 146 17.97 -3.45 3.13
CA ALA A 146 19.00 -4.34 2.61
C ALA A 146 18.47 -5.80 2.44
N LYS A 147 17.65 -6.27 3.40
CA LYS A 147 16.97 -7.57 3.31
C LYS A 147 15.98 -7.61 2.14
N LEU A 148 15.26 -6.52 1.89
CA LEU A 148 14.35 -6.42 0.75
C LEU A 148 15.10 -6.51 -0.59
N CYS A 149 16.24 -5.83 -0.72
CA CYS A 149 17.09 -5.91 -1.90
C CYS A 149 17.61 -7.34 -2.14
N GLU A 150 18.07 -8.02 -1.08
CA GLU A 150 18.51 -9.40 -1.16
C GLU A 150 17.36 -10.35 -1.57
N ALA A 151 16.20 -10.19 -0.95
CA ALA A 151 15.02 -10.99 -1.26
C ALA A 151 14.57 -10.81 -2.73
N ALA A 152 14.54 -9.58 -3.23
CA ALA A 152 14.19 -9.30 -4.63
C ALA A 152 15.19 -9.92 -5.61
N LYS A 153 16.50 -9.83 -5.32
CA LYS A 153 17.55 -10.47 -6.11
C LYS A 153 17.38 -11.98 -6.13
N LEU A 154 17.22 -12.62 -4.98
CA LEU A 154 17.03 -14.07 -4.87
C LEU A 154 15.75 -14.54 -5.56
N ALA A 155 14.66 -13.76 -5.48
CA ALA A 155 13.43 -14.07 -6.20
C ALA A 155 13.64 -14.08 -7.73
N ASP A 156 14.36 -13.10 -8.28
CA ASP A 156 14.72 -13.07 -9.69
C ASP A 156 15.65 -14.24 -10.07
N GLU A 157 16.65 -14.54 -9.26
CA GLU A 157 17.59 -15.66 -9.51
C GLU A 157 16.90 -17.02 -9.48
N LYS A 158 15.89 -17.20 -8.65
CA LYS A 158 15.14 -18.45 -8.50
C LYS A 158 13.87 -18.53 -9.36
N GLY A 159 13.51 -17.47 -10.07
CA GLY A 159 12.27 -17.38 -10.83
C GLY A 159 11.01 -17.41 -9.97
N LEU A 160 11.07 -16.89 -8.74
CA LEU A 160 9.96 -16.82 -7.80
C LEU A 160 9.15 -15.53 -7.99
N TYR A 161 7.86 -15.59 -7.65
CA TYR A 161 6.99 -14.42 -7.62
C TYR A 161 7.09 -13.72 -6.27
N PHE A 162 7.43 -12.45 -6.30
CA PHE A 162 7.57 -11.62 -5.11
C PHE A 162 6.89 -10.27 -5.33
N ALA A 163 5.92 -9.94 -4.49
CA ALA A 163 5.16 -8.70 -4.63
C ALA A 163 4.68 -8.17 -3.28
N ASP A 164 4.31 -6.89 -3.28
CA ASP A 164 3.58 -6.26 -2.18
C ASP A 164 2.11 -5.99 -2.52
N ILE A 165 1.27 -5.84 -1.49
CA ILE A 165 -0.16 -5.58 -1.62
C ILE A 165 -0.40 -4.08 -1.74
N MET A 166 -0.64 -3.58 -2.97
CA MET A 166 -0.91 -2.18 -3.27
C MET A 166 -2.37 -1.98 -3.69
N THR A 167 -3.26 -1.85 -2.71
CA THR A 167 -4.71 -1.77 -2.93
C THR A 167 -5.16 -0.48 -3.59
N GLU A 168 -4.48 0.65 -3.32
CA GLU A 168 -4.88 1.98 -3.78
C GLU A 168 -4.78 2.16 -5.31
N ARG A 169 -4.00 1.31 -5.99
CA ARG A 169 -3.99 1.25 -7.47
C ARG A 169 -5.31 0.79 -8.07
N ASN A 170 -6.18 0.17 -7.26
CA ASN A 170 -7.46 -0.39 -7.69
C ASN A 170 -8.65 0.52 -7.34
N GLU A 171 -8.43 1.63 -6.64
CA GLU A 171 -9.45 2.63 -6.37
C GLU A 171 -9.80 3.35 -7.66
N ILE A 172 -11.09 3.46 -7.99
CA ILE A 172 -11.57 3.95 -9.31
C ILE A 172 -11.14 5.38 -9.61
N THR A 173 -11.08 6.27 -8.62
CA THR A 173 -10.64 7.65 -8.86
C THR A 173 -9.14 7.73 -9.10
N THR A 174 -8.35 6.85 -8.50
CA THR A 174 -6.91 6.70 -8.76
C THR A 174 -6.66 6.16 -10.18
N ILE A 175 -7.42 5.13 -10.60
CA ILE A 175 -7.36 4.59 -11.97
C ILE A 175 -7.72 5.69 -12.99
N LEU A 176 -8.77 6.46 -12.70
CA LEU A 176 -9.19 7.57 -13.55
C LEU A 176 -8.15 8.69 -13.58
N GLN A 177 -7.60 9.10 -12.43
CA GLN A 177 -6.54 10.10 -12.37
C GLN A 177 -5.36 9.70 -13.26
N ARG A 178 -4.89 8.46 -13.13
CA ARG A 178 -3.81 7.94 -13.98
C ARG A 178 -4.14 7.97 -15.47
N ALA A 179 -5.37 7.59 -15.85
CA ALA A 179 -5.80 7.60 -17.24
C ALA A 179 -5.81 9.02 -17.82
N LEU A 180 -6.30 10.00 -17.06
CA LEU A 180 -6.33 11.41 -17.47
C LEU A 180 -4.92 12.02 -17.53
N VAL A 181 -4.03 11.65 -16.61
CA VAL A 181 -2.60 12.06 -16.66
C VAL A 181 -1.88 11.48 -17.88
N ALA A 182 -2.23 10.27 -18.30
CA ALA A 182 -1.68 9.65 -19.50
C ALA A 182 -2.20 10.28 -20.82
N ALA A 183 -3.31 11.01 -20.79
CA ALA A 183 -3.92 11.66 -21.94
C ALA A 183 -3.19 12.99 -22.27
N LYS A 184 -2.14 12.91 -23.09
CA LYS A 184 -1.24 14.05 -23.37
C LYS A 184 -1.92 15.27 -23.98
N ASP A 185 -2.98 15.09 -24.77
CA ASP A 185 -3.73 16.20 -25.32
C ASP A 185 -4.45 17.01 -24.24
N LEU A 186 -4.86 16.36 -23.16
CA LEU A 186 -5.47 16.95 -21.99
C LEU A 186 -4.44 17.45 -20.97
N TYR A 187 -3.53 16.57 -20.55
CA TYR A 187 -2.60 16.82 -19.44
C TYR A 187 -1.34 17.58 -19.86
N GLY A 188 -0.90 17.38 -21.09
CA GLY A 188 0.41 17.83 -21.56
C GLY A 188 1.53 16.94 -21.03
N GLU A 189 2.64 17.56 -20.68
CA GLU A 189 3.77 16.89 -20.06
C GLU A 189 3.73 17.09 -18.53
N GLN A 190 4.28 16.12 -17.78
CA GLN A 190 4.41 16.24 -16.33
C GLN A 190 5.30 17.44 -15.98
N GLU A 191 4.79 18.42 -15.24
CA GLU A 191 5.60 19.52 -14.73
C GLU A 191 6.61 19.02 -13.68
N LYS A 192 7.71 19.72 -13.55
CA LYS A 192 8.73 19.39 -12.53
C LYS A 192 8.39 19.95 -11.14
N GLY A 193 7.75 21.11 -11.10
CA GLY A 193 7.51 21.84 -9.86
C GLY A 193 8.80 22.31 -9.18
N THR A 194 8.66 22.75 -7.93
CA THR A 194 9.75 23.17 -7.05
C THR A 194 9.62 22.48 -5.68
N PRO A 195 10.62 22.58 -4.79
CA PRO A 195 10.50 22.03 -3.43
C PRO A 195 9.32 22.61 -2.62
N ASP A 196 9.00 23.88 -2.86
CA ASP A 196 7.94 24.59 -2.13
C ASP A 196 6.59 24.60 -2.86
N ASP A 197 6.60 24.31 -4.17
CA ASP A 197 5.41 24.12 -5.01
C ASP A 197 5.56 22.84 -5.86
N PRO A 198 5.44 21.65 -5.23
CA PRO A 198 5.62 20.37 -5.92
C PRO A 198 4.56 20.15 -6.99
N ALA A 199 4.98 19.59 -8.13
CA ALA A 199 4.06 19.25 -9.21
C ALA A 199 3.16 18.04 -8.88
N ILE A 200 3.58 17.24 -7.90
CA ILE A 200 2.80 16.11 -7.41
C ILE A 200 2.63 16.27 -5.89
N THR A 201 1.40 16.18 -5.40
CA THR A 201 1.11 16.23 -3.96
C THR A 201 0.09 15.15 -3.63
N LYS A 202 0.41 14.29 -2.65
CA LYS A 202 -0.52 13.29 -2.15
C LYS A 202 -0.57 13.35 -0.62
N ILE A 203 -1.75 13.59 -0.07
CA ILE A 203 -1.98 13.80 1.37
C ILE A 203 -3.15 12.91 1.80
N SER A 204 -2.98 12.21 2.91
CA SER A 204 -4.06 11.43 3.53
C SER A 204 -4.16 11.72 5.02
N VAL A 205 -5.37 11.83 5.52
CA VAL A 205 -5.67 11.88 6.96
C VAL A 205 -6.49 10.66 7.33
N HIS A 206 -6.06 9.95 8.33
CA HIS A 206 -6.67 8.72 8.82
C HIS A 206 -7.06 8.84 10.29
N HIS A 207 -7.83 7.86 10.78
CA HIS A 207 -8.23 7.79 12.17
C HIS A 207 -7.97 6.39 12.74
N PHE A 208 -7.41 6.34 13.96
CA PHE A 208 -7.17 5.09 14.67
C PHE A 208 -8.47 4.38 15.01
N CYS A 209 -9.45 5.13 15.51
CA CYS A 209 -10.73 4.63 15.92
C CYS A 209 -11.82 5.14 14.96
N LYS A 210 -12.45 4.22 14.24
CA LYS A 210 -13.60 4.47 13.38
C LYS A 210 -14.80 3.72 13.92
N LEU A 211 -15.99 4.26 13.76
CA LEU A 211 -17.20 3.53 14.07
C LEU A 211 -17.63 2.67 12.88
N VAL A 212 -17.75 1.38 13.10
CA VAL A 212 -18.29 0.41 12.15
C VAL A 212 -19.59 -0.12 12.74
N ASN A 213 -20.71 0.17 12.08
CA ASN A 213 -22.04 -0.15 12.60
C ASN A 213 -22.27 0.36 14.05
N GLY A 214 -21.82 1.60 14.33
CA GLY A 214 -21.95 2.25 15.62
C GLY A 214 -21.01 1.75 16.73
N LYS A 215 -20.11 0.81 16.42
CA LYS A 215 -19.14 0.26 17.37
C LYS A 215 -17.70 0.65 16.98
N PRO A 216 -16.82 0.95 17.94
CA PRO A 216 -15.40 1.21 17.64
C PRO A 216 -14.73 0.03 16.97
N LEU A 217 -14.03 0.29 15.86
CA LEU A 217 -13.14 -0.68 15.23
C LEU A 217 -12.04 -1.08 16.22
N ARG A 218 -11.95 -2.37 16.54
CA ARG A 218 -10.93 -2.91 17.44
C ARG A 218 -9.61 -3.08 16.71
N ARG A 219 -8.54 -2.55 17.32
CA ARG A 219 -7.17 -2.72 16.86
C ARG A 219 -6.37 -3.56 17.86
N PRO A 220 -5.40 -4.36 17.43
CA PRO A 220 -4.48 -5.02 18.34
C PRO A 220 -3.62 -3.96 19.05
N GLY A 221 -3.22 -4.25 20.30
CA GLY A 221 -2.44 -3.28 21.09
C GLY A 221 -1.11 -2.90 20.45
N TRP A 222 -0.45 -3.83 19.76
CA TRP A 222 0.82 -3.60 19.07
C TRP A 222 0.71 -2.62 17.89
N TYR A 223 -0.48 -2.36 17.36
CA TYR A 223 -0.70 -1.41 16.28
C TYR A 223 -0.24 0.02 16.63
N TYR A 224 -0.19 0.35 17.91
CA TYR A 224 0.27 1.63 18.44
C TYR A 224 1.77 1.68 18.72
N ASP A 225 2.47 0.54 18.62
CA ASP A 225 3.91 0.46 18.78
C ASP A 225 4.62 0.64 17.44
N THR A 226 5.29 1.77 17.29
CA THR A 226 6.00 2.09 16.04
C THR A 226 7.22 1.20 15.78
N ASP A 227 7.71 0.44 16.77
CA ASP A 227 8.76 -0.56 16.54
C ASP A 227 8.20 -1.84 15.91
N GLN A 228 6.93 -2.16 16.18
CA GLN A 228 6.24 -3.31 15.59
C GLN A 228 5.47 -2.96 14.32
N GLN A 229 4.78 -1.80 14.28
CA GLN A 229 3.96 -1.36 13.16
C GLN A 229 4.75 -0.55 12.13
N GLY A 230 5.74 0.21 12.56
CA GLY A 230 6.38 1.28 11.82
C GLY A 230 5.76 2.65 12.10
N GLU A 231 6.54 3.71 11.95
CA GLU A 231 6.03 5.08 12.00
C GLU A 231 5.20 5.39 10.75
N ALA A 232 4.29 6.35 10.82
CA ALA A 232 3.43 6.70 9.67
C ALA A 232 4.23 7.08 8.40
N ILE A 233 5.45 7.64 8.58
CA ILE A 233 6.34 7.98 7.47
C ILE A 233 6.81 6.76 6.65
N VAL A 234 6.64 5.55 7.17
CA VAL A 234 6.98 4.29 6.48
C VAL A 234 5.76 3.41 6.23
N ASP A 235 4.62 3.67 6.87
CA ASP A 235 3.41 2.85 6.74
C ASP A 235 2.52 3.33 5.57
N VAL A 236 1.62 4.27 5.78
CA VAL A 236 0.64 4.68 4.75
C VAL A 236 1.29 5.46 3.62
N THR A 237 2.39 6.17 3.88
CA THR A 237 3.17 6.83 2.83
C THR A 237 3.64 5.87 1.75
N THR A 238 3.73 4.57 2.03
CA THR A 238 4.02 3.53 1.03
C THR A 238 3.04 3.58 -0.14
N HIS A 239 1.74 3.69 0.14
CA HIS A 239 0.72 3.85 -0.90
C HIS A 239 0.92 5.15 -1.70
N LEU A 240 1.21 6.26 -1.01
CA LEU A 240 1.34 7.56 -1.68
C LEU A 240 2.56 7.61 -2.60
N VAL A 241 3.71 7.06 -2.16
CA VAL A 241 4.92 6.94 -3.01
C VAL A 241 4.66 6.00 -4.18
N ASP A 242 3.97 4.89 -3.94
CA ASP A 242 3.58 3.94 -4.98
C ASP A 242 2.76 4.61 -6.08
N LEU A 243 1.75 5.40 -5.70
CA LEU A 243 0.89 6.12 -6.64
C LEU A 243 1.67 7.21 -7.41
N VAL A 244 2.61 7.93 -6.78
CA VAL A 244 3.48 8.87 -7.48
C VAL A 244 4.24 8.16 -8.61
N GLN A 245 4.84 7.00 -8.33
CA GLN A 245 5.56 6.22 -9.33
C GLN A 245 4.63 5.72 -10.44
N TRP A 246 3.51 5.13 -10.07
CA TRP A 246 2.59 4.44 -10.96
C TRP A 246 1.85 5.39 -11.91
N GLU A 247 1.55 6.62 -11.45
CA GLU A 247 0.83 7.62 -12.25
C GLU A 247 1.76 8.48 -13.10
N ALA A 248 2.90 8.93 -12.55
CA ALA A 248 3.80 9.87 -13.24
C ALA A 248 4.79 9.17 -14.19
N PHE A 249 5.12 7.89 -13.93
CA PHE A 249 6.15 7.17 -14.69
C PHE A 249 5.66 5.79 -15.17
N PRO A 250 4.50 5.70 -15.84
CA PRO A 250 3.93 4.43 -16.28
C PRO A 250 4.86 3.69 -17.24
N GLY A 251 5.08 2.38 -16.96
CA GLY A 251 5.92 1.51 -17.83
C GLY A 251 7.41 1.83 -17.78
N GLN A 252 7.87 2.71 -16.90
CA GLN A 252 9.29 3.02 -16.74
C GLN A 252 9.89 2.21 -15.59
N THR A 253 11.07 1.65 -15.82
CA THR A 253 11.89 1.08 -14.75
C THR A 253 12.65 2.20 -14.04
N LEU A 254 12.32 2.43 -12.78
CA LEU A 254 12.95 3.43 -11.94
C LEU A 254 14.20 2.87 -11.25
N LYS A 255 15.08 3.78 -10.79
CA LYS A 255 16.30 3.48 -10.07
C LYS A 255 16.38 4.29 -8.79
N THR A 256 17.11 3.81 -7.80
CA THR A 256 17.35 4.57 -6.55
C THR A 256 18.07 5.90 -6.82
N SER A 257 18.90 5.97 -7.86
CA SER A 257 19.55 7.21 -8.32
C SER A 257 18.57 8.26 -8.89
N ASP A 258 17.35 7.88 -9.22
CA ASP A 258 16.30 8.81 -9.66
C ASP A 258 15.67 9.57 -8.48
N VAL A 259 15.92 9.12 -7.24
CA VAL A 259 15.36 9.67 -6.01
C VAL A 259 16.34 10.64 -5.36
N LYS A 260 15.86 11.83 -5.01
CA LYS A 260 16.59 12.79 -4.17
C LYS A 260 15.67 13.26 -3.05
N MET A 261 15.95 12.85 -1.81
CA MET A 261 15.23 13.34 -0.64
C MET A 261 15.62 14.80 -0.37
N LEU A 262 14.64 15.65 -0.10
CA LEU A 262 14.86 17.08 0.13
C LEU A 262 14.60 17.47 1.58
N LYS A 263 13.43 17.09 2.11
CA LYS A 263 13.05 17.32 3.51
C LYS A 263 12.09 16.25 3.98
N ALA A 264 12.17 15.88 5.25
CA ALA A 264 11.25 14.97 5.90
C ALA A 264 11.04 15.36 7.35
N ARG A 265 9.88 15.03 7.91
CA ARG A 265 9.58 15.19 9.34
C ARG A 265 8.59 14.15 9.81
N THR A 266 8.67 13.79 11.08
CA THR A 266 7.67 13.01 11.79
C THR A 266 7.22 13.78 13.04
N TRP A 267 6.00 13.52 13.48
CA TRP A 267 5.48 14.05 14.74
C TRP A 267 4.46 13.09 15.34
N PRO A 268 4.31 13.08 16.68
CA PRO A 268 3.39 12.17 17.34
C PRO A 268 1.94 12.63 17.24
N THR A 269 1.04 11.65 17.38
CA THR A 269 -0.35 11.86 17.77
C THR A 269 -0.45 11.44 19.23
N PRO A 270 -0.92 12.31 20.13
CA PRO A 270 -1.15 11.95 21.51
C PRO A 270 -2.35 10.99 21.61
N ILE A 271 -2.16 9.86 22.28
CA ILE A 271 -3.19 8.86 22.55
C ILE A 271 -3.33 8.75 24.06
N THR A 272 -4.49 9.09 24.60
CA THR A 272 -4.76 8.94 26.03
C THR A 272 -4.99 7.48 26.38
N ALA A 273 -4.87 7.13 27.68
CA ALA A 273 -5.18 5.78 28.16
C ALA A 273 -6.65 5.40 27.83
N GLN A 274 -7.57 6.36 27.88
CA GLN A 274 -8.96 6.14 27.52
C GLN A 274 -9.14 5.88 26.01
N ASP A 275 -8.43 6.60 25.16
CA ASP A 275 -8.43 6.38 23.71
C ASP A 275 -7.91 4.97 23.39
N TYR A 276 -6.79 4.61 23.98
CA TYR A 276 -6.20 3.28 23.81
C TYR A 276 -7.17 2.17 24.22
N LYS A 277 -7.77 2.28 25.41
CA LYS A 277 -8.82 1.36 25.86
C LYS A 277 -10.01 1.30 24.90
N THR A 278 -10.47 2.46 24.39
CA THR A 278 -11.59 2.54 23.46
C THR A 278 -11.31 1.75 22.18
N SER A 279 -10.11 1.85 21.62
CA SER A 279 -9.79 1.21 20.34
C SER A 279 -9.28 -0.23 20.49
N THR A 280 -8.60 -0.57 21.59
CA THR A 280 -8.01 -1.90 21.77
C THR A 280 -8.80 -2.82 22.71
N GLY A 281 -9.49 -2.23 23.70
CA GLY A 281 -10.13 -2.94 24.81
C GLY A 281 -9.17 -3.28 25.96
N LEU A 282 -7.92 -2.81 25.92
CA LEU A 282 -6.92 -3.04 26.98
C LEU A 282 -6.98 -1.91 28.01
N ASP A 283 -6.94 -2.27 29.29
CA ASP A 283 -7.07 -1.30 30.41
C ASP A 283 -5.74 -0.63 30.79
N ALA A 284 -4.62 -1.18 30.35
CA ALA A 284 -3.28 -0.69 30.70
C ALA A 284 -2.34 -0.71 29.48
N TRP A 285 -1.32 0.12 29.53
CA TRP A 285 -0.24 0.11 28.54
C TRP A 285 0.57 -1.19 28.64
N PRO A 286 0.67 -1.99 27.57
CA PRO A 286 1.64 -3.08 27.51
C PRO A 286 3.07 -2.58 27.68
N ASP A 287 3.97 -3.44 28.16
CA ASP A 287 5.36 -3.06 28.45
C ASP A 287 6.08 -2.47 27.24
N PHE A 288 5.80 -2.96 26.03
CA PHE A 288 6.42 -2.46 24.81
C PHE A 288 6.02 -1.02 24.47
N LEU A 289 4.89 -0.49 24.98
CA LEU A 289 4.47 0.90 24.77
C LEU A 289 5.00 1.87 25.83
N LYS A 290 5.36 1.41 27.02
CA LYS A 290 5.73 2.26 28.17
C LYS A 290 6.85 3.25 27.85
N LYS A 291 7.78 2.89 26.96
CA LYS A 291 8.88 3.76 26.52
C LYS A 291 8.44 5.02 25.76
N ALA A 292 7.24 5.01 25.17
CA ALA A 292 6.67 6.12 24.40
C ALA A 292 5.53 6.83 25.16
N VAL A 293 5.22 6.41 26.39
CA VAL A 293 4.25 7.05 27.28
C VAL A 293 4.96 8.15 28.06
N ASP A 294 4.44 9.38 28.00
CA ASP A 294 5.00 10.52 28.71
C ASP A 294 4.59 10.57 30.19
N LYS A 295 5.08 11.62 30.90
CA LYS A 295 4.80 11.85 32.33
C LYS A 295 3.31 12.06 32.65
N ASP A 296 2.52 12.48 31.68
CA ASP A 296 1.09 12.73 31.82
C ASP A 296 0.24 11.51 31.43
N ASN A 297 0.89 10.32 31.33
CA ASN A 297 0.30 9.04 30.95
C ASN A 297 -0.36 9.05 29.58
N VAL A 298 0.24 9.80 28.61
CA VAL A 298 -0.20 9.90 27.22
C VAL A 298 0.84 9.26 26.31
N LEU A 299 0.42 8.33 25.46
CA LEU A 299 1.30 7.70 24.49
C LEU A 299 1.57 8.69 23.32
N GLN A 300 2.83 8.96 23.06
CA GLN A 300 3.30 9.79 21.96
C GLN A 300 3.55 8.91 20.72
N CYS A 301 2.46 8.49 20.06
CA CYS A 301 2.53 7.60 18.89
C CYS A 301 3.01 8.38 17.66
N LYS A 302 4.17 8.05 17.08
CA LYS A 302 4.70 8.69 15.85
C LYS A 302 3.88 8.32 14.61
N ALA A 303 2.64 8.74 14.61
CA ALA A 303 1.64 8.40 13.61
C ALA A 303 1.49 9.44 12.50
N ASN A 304 2.40 10.42 12.42
CA ASN A 304 2.37 11.44 11.38
C ASN A 304 3.71 11.52 10.68
N GLY A 305 3.68 11.75 9.37
CA GLY A 305 4.88 11.90 8.58
C GLY A 305 4.64 12.67 7.29
N ALA A 306 5.60 13.53 6.92
CA ALA A 306 5.57 14.26 5.66
C ALA A 306 6.97 14.39 5.10
N PHE A 307 7.10 14.29 3.78
CA PHE A 307 8.36 14.54 3.10
C PHE A 307 8.15 15.07 1.67
N THR A 308 9.17 15.77 1.20
CA THR A 308 9.28 16.25 -0.18
C THR A 308 10.54 15.67 -0.79
N TYR A 309 10.43 15.16 -2.01
CA TYR A 309 11.52 14.52 -2.72
C TYR A 309 11.42 14.79 -4.22
N GLN A 310 12.50 14.51 -4.95
CA GLN A 310 12.47 14.43 -6.41
C GLN A 310 12.48 12.98 -6.85
N LEU A 311 11.71 12.69 -7.90
CA LEU A 311 11.78 11.45 -8.66
C LEU A 311 12.00 11.81 -10.13
N LYS A 312 13.16 11.47 -10.69
CA LYS A 312 13.56 11.87 -12.06
C LYS A 312 13.44 13.38 -12.29
N GLY A 313 13.74 14.19 -11.28
CA GLY A 313 13.66 15.65 -11.34
C GLY A 313 12.27 16.25 -11.13
N VAL A 314 11.22 15.43 -10.99
CA VAL A 314 9.87 15.89 -10.62
C VAL A 314 9.77 15.98 -9.10
N HIS A 315 9.34 17.12 -8.58
CA HIS A 315 9.12 17.32 -7.15
C HIS A 315 7.77 16.74 -6.74
N ALA A 316 7.81 15.88 -5.73
CA ALA A 316 6.66 15.26 -5.12
C ALA A 316 6.64 15.50 -3.62
N LYS A 317 5.46 15.79 -3.08
CA LYS A 317 5.19 15.88 -1.64
C LYS A 317 4.21 14.79 -1.25
N VAL A 318 4.54 14.07 -0.18
CA VAL A 318 3.61 13.12 0.46
C VAL A 318 3.47 13.45 1.93
N SER A 319 2.25 13.27 2.48
CA SER A 319 1.96 13.52 3.90
C SER A 319 0.86 12.56 4.38
N VAL A 320 1.08 12.00 5.55
CA VAL A 320 0.09 11.17 6.25
C VAL A 320 -0.05 11.69 7.67
N GLU A 321 -1.29 11.87 8.09
CA GLU A 321 -1.66 12.20 9.46
C GLU A 321 -2.66 11.19 10.01
N TRP A 322 -2.49 10.82 11.27
CA TRP A 322 -3.44 10.00 11.98
C TRP A 322 -3.96 10.77 13.20
N HIS A 323 -5.26 10.94 13.25
CA HIS A 323 -5.96 11.44 14.42
C HIS A 323 -6.59 10.26 15.17
N PHE A 324 -6.98 10.46 16.43
CA PHE A 324 -7.57 9.33 17.17
C PHE A 324 -8.93 8.94 16.59
N MET A 325 -9.87 9.88 16.54
CA MET A 325 -11.23 9.63 16.06
C MET A 325 -11.74 10.81 15.23
N PRO A 326 -12.45 10.55 14.12
CA PRO A 326 -13.06 11.62 13.35
C PRO A 326 -14.21 12.26 14.14
N PRO A 327 -14.43 13.58 14.03
CA PRO A 327 -15.65 14.21 14.51
C PRO A 327 -16.91 13.53 13.93
N ALA A 328 -18.01 13.56 14.67
CA ALA A 328 -19.27 12.94 14.22
C ALA A 328 -19.69 13.45 12.84
N GLY A 329 -20.07 12.53 11.94
CA GLY A 329 -20.46 12.86 10.57
C GLY A 329 -19.30 13.17 9.62
N THR A 330 -18.06 12.99 10.05
CA THR A 330 -16.87 13.16 9.21
C THR A 330 -16.13 11.83 9.00
N GLY A 331 -15.07 11.83 8.20
CA GLY A 331 -14.31 10.63 7.87
C GLY A 331 -12.87 10.96 7.50
N ASP A 332 -12.19 9.96 6.97
CA ASP A 332 -10.86 10.13 6.42
C ASP A 332 -10.88 11.10 5.23
N THR A 333 -9.80 11.84 5.05
CA THR A 333 -9.65 12.75 3.92
C THR A 333 -8.47 12.35 3.04
N HIS A 334 -8.58 12.68 1.76
CA HIS A 334 -7.52 12.45 0.79
C HIS A 334 -7.43 13.61 -0.20
N TYR A 335 -6.22 13.98 -0.55
CA TYR A 335 -5.92 14.95 -1.59
C TYR A 335 -4.80 14.41 -2.48
N SER A 336 -5.02 14.43 -3.79
CA SER A 336 -4.02 14.05 -4.78
C SER A 336 -4.01 15.08 -5.91
N LEU A 337 -2.87 15.73 -6.12
CA LEU A 337 -2.61 16.63 -7.23
C LEU A 337 -1.58 16.00 -8.17
N MET A 338 -1.93 15.96 -9.45
CA MET A 338 -1.01 15.71 -10.56
C MET A 338 -1.05 16.93 -11.48
N ARG A 339 0.08 17.64 -11.66
CA ARG A 339 0.15 18.89 -12.40
C ARG A 339 0.91 18.72 -13.70
N GLY A 340 0.18 18.84 -14.80
CA GLY A 340 0.70 18.85 -16.15
C GLY A 340 0.83 20.28 -16.70
N THR A 341 1.44 20.40 -17.88
CA THR A 341 1.62 21.71 -18.55
C THR A 341 0.32 22.29 -19.08
N LYS A 342 -0.72 21.46 -19.32
CA LYS A 342 -2.02 21.91 -19.85
C LYS A 342 -3.14 21.88 -18.79
N ALA A 343 -3.15 20.88 -17.91
CA ALA A 343 -4.19 20.72 -16.90
C ALA A 343 -3.62 20.14 -15.59
N GLU A 344 -4.33 20.39 -14.50
CA GLU A 344 -4.19 19.67 -13.23
C GLU A 344 -5.28 18.61 -13.13
N VAL A 345 -4.92 17.42 -12.70
CA VAL A 345 -5.87 16.36 -12.35
C VAL A 345 -5.81 16.16 -10.85
N VAL A 346 -6.93 16.40 -10.16
CA VAL A 346 -6.99 16.47 -8.69
C VAL A 346 -8.01 15.47 -8.18
N ILE A 347 -7.63 14.67 -7.18
CA ILE A 347 -8.59 13.94 -6.34
C ILE A 347 -8.77 14.72 -5.06
N ARG A 348 -10.01 14.94 -4.66
CA ARG A 348 -10.37 15.47 -3.34
C ARG A 348 -11.35 14.53 -2.67
N GLN A 349 -11.12 14.31 -1.37
CA GLN A 349 -12.00 13.59 -0.47
C GLN A 349 -12.03 14.36 0.84
N GLY A 350 -12.96 15.28 0.96
CA GLY A 350 -13.09 16.15 2.11
C GLY A 350 -14.56 16.41 2.43
N LYS A 351 -14.81 17.42 3.24
CA LYS A 351 -16.16 17.83 3.65
C LYS A 351 -17.04 18.17 2.44
N ASP A 352 -16.49 18.90 1.47
CA ASP A 352 -17.23 19.35 0.28
C ASP A 352 -17.63 18.19 -0.63
N GLU A 353 -16.84 17.10 -0.61
CA GLU A 353 -17.11 15.86 -1.35
C GLU A 353 -17.92 14.84 -0.52
N GLY A 354 -18.36 15.20 0.71
CA GLY A 354 -19.03 14.27 1.62
C GLY A 354 -18.17 13.10 2.04
N TYR A 355 -16.85 13.32 2.14
CA TYR A 355 -15.82 12.32 2.46
C TYR A 355 -15.75 11.14 1.49
N LYS A 356 -16.17 11.37 0.23
CA LYS A 356 -16.01 10.43 -0.87
C LYS A 356 -15.03 10.99 -1.89
N PRO A 357 -14.11 10.17 -2.46
CA PRO A 357 -13.14 10.66 -3.43
C PRO A 357 -13.84 11.12 -4.73
N ARG A 358 -13.45 12.29 -5.23
CA ARG A 358 -13.91 12.86 -6.50
C ARG A 358 -12.74 13.38 -7.31
N VAL A 359 -12.81 13.24 -8.63
CA VAL A 359 -11.78 13.68 -9.56
C VAL A 359 -12.21 14.99 -10.22
N TYR A 360 -11.29 15.92 -10.25
CA TYR A 360 -11.43 17.23 -10.90
C TYR A 360 -10.32 17.42 -11.94
N VAL A 361 -10.67 18.07 -13.04
CA VAL A 361 -9.72 18.51 -14.05
C VAL A 361 -9.78 20.04 -14.14
N LYS A 362 -8.63 20.69 -13.96
CA LYS A 362 -8.52 22.15 -13.97
C LYS A 362 -7.57 22.60 -15.09
N PRO A 363 -8.00 23.46 -16.02
CA PRO A 363 -7.11 24.06 -16.99
C PRO A 363 -5.96 24.82 -16.33
N ARG A 364 -4.77 24.78 -16.93
CA ARG A 364 -3.69 25.70 -16.58
C ARG A 364 -3.97 27.07 -17.20
N ALA A 365 -3.39 28.11 -16.59
CA ALA A 365 -3.55 29.49 -17.12
C ALA A 365 -3.11 29.58 -18.58
N GLY A 366 -3.88 30.31 -19.38
CA GLY A 366 -3.60 30.54 -20.81
C GLY A 366 -3.96 29.37 -21.73
N GLN A 367 -4.56 28.29 -21.23
CA GLN A 367 -5.00 27.18 -22.07
C GLN A 367 -6.39 27.46 -22.70
N ASP A 368 -6.58 27.00 -23.93
CA ASP A 368 -7.90 27.01 -24.58
C ASP A 368 -8.83 25.98 -23.93
N LYS A 369 -9.84 26.47 -23.21
CA LYS A 369 -10.80 25.63 -22.49
C LYS A 369 -11.60 24.71 -23.42
N ALA A 370 -11.97 25.19 -24.63
CA ALA A 370 -12.75 24.38 -25.58
C ALA A 370 -11.90 23.22 -26.15
N ALA A 371 -10.63 23.49 -26.45
CA ALA A 371 -9.70 22.45 -26.89
C ALA A 371 -9.45 21.39 -25.76
N LEU A 372 -9.31 21.83 -24.50
CA LEU A 372 -9.16 20.93 -23.38
C LEU A 372 -10.43 20.12 -23.11
N GLU A 373 -11.61 20.69 -23.25
CA GLU A 373 -12.87 19.95 -23.11
C GLU A 373 -13.00 18.84 -24.14
N LYS A 374 -12.62 19.12 -25.37
CA LYS A 374 -12.56 18.11 -26.45
C LYS A 374 -11.56 17.01 -26.13
N ALA A 375 -10.39 17.35 -25.60
CA ALA A 375 -9.37 16.38 -25.17
C ALA A 375 -9.85 15.54 -23.98
N LEU A 376 -10.54 16.16 -23.01
CA LEU A 376 -11.17 15.46 -21.88
C LEU A 376 -12.25 14.48 -22.36
N ALA A 377 -13.12 14.91 -23.28
CA ALA A 377 -14.13 14.04 -23.85
C ALA A 377 -13.52 12.81 -24.56
N ALA A 378 -12.42 13.01 -25.29
CA ALA A 378 -11.69 11.90 -25.92
C ALA A 378 -11.07 10.94 -24.90
N ALA A 379 -10.43 11.48 -23.83
CA ALA A 379 -9.86 10.68 -22.75
C ALA A 379 -10.94 9.87 -22.01
N VAL A 380 -12.10 10.47 -21.75
CA VAL A 380 -13.25 9.79 -21.12
C VAL A 380 -13.83 8.73 -22.04
N ALA A 381 -13.92 8.96 -23.34
CA ALA A 381 -14.38 7.95 -24.30
C ALA A 381 -13.45 6.72 -24.32
N GLU A 382 -12.13 6.92 -24.25
CA GLU A 382 -11.15 5.83 -24.12
C GLU A 382 -11.31 5.07 -22.80
N PHE A 383 -11.44 5.81 -21.68
CA PHE A 383 -11.66 5.22 -20.36
C PHE A 383 -12.95 4.39 -20.28
N ASN A 384 -14.00 4.84 -20.94
CA ASN A 384 -15.29 4.15 -21.00
C ASN A 384 -15.24 2.78 -21.68
N LYS A 385 -14.19 2.45 -22.44
CA LYS A 385 -14.02 1.09 -22.97
C LYS A 385 -13.86 0.05 -21.85
N SER A 386 -13.25 0.43 -20.73
CA SER A 386 -13.07 -0.43 -19.57
C SER A 386 -14.04 -0.13 -18.44
N TYR A 387 -14.48 1.12 -18.30
CA TYR A 387 -15.36 1.61 -17.23
C TYR A 387 -16.57 2.39 -17.78
N PRO A 388 -17.51 1.70 -18.47
CA PRO A 388 -18.63 2.35 -19.14
C PRO A 388 -19.53 3.17 -18.20
N GLY A 389 -19.90 4.39 -18.64
CA GLY A 389 -20.79 5.30 -17.93
C GLY A 389 -20.08 6.40 -17.14
N VAL A 390 -18.75 6.47 -17.18
CA VAL A 390 -18.00 7.61 -16.66
C VAL A 390 -18.24 8.82 -17.60
N SER A 391 -18.48 9.98 -16.99
CA SER A 391 -18.72 11.24 -17.70
C SER A 391 -18.13 12.41 -16.91
N PHE A 392 -18.34 13.61 -17.36
CA PHE A 392 -17.93 14.83 -16.67
C PHE A 392 -18.96 15.94 -16.84
N LYS A 393 -18.93 16.93 -15.95
CA LYS A 393 -19.70 18.18 -16.05
C LYS A 393 -18.79 19.36 -15.76
N ALA A 394 -19.11 20.51 -16.33
CA ALA A 394 -18.44 21.76 -16.02
C ALA A 394 -18.67 22.13 -14.54
N GLU A 395 -17.62 22.58 -13.84
CA GLU A 395 -17.65 23.05 -12.46
C GLU A 395 -16.59 24.14 -12.26
N GLY A 396 -17.02 25.38 -12.05
CA GLY A 396 -16.12 26.51 -11.98
C GLY A 396 -15.33 26.72 -13.29
N GLU A 397 -14.02 26.85 -13.14
CA GLU A 397 -13.12 27.01 -14.30
C GLU A 397 -12.78 25.69 -15.01
N GLY A 398 -13.10 24.55 -14.40
CA GLY A 398 -12.75 23.22 -14.89
C GLY A 398 -13.94 22.27 -15.01
N TRP A 399 -13.67 20.99 -14.69
CA TRP A 399 -14.66 19.92 -14.76
C TRP A 399 -14.55 18.99 -13.56
N THR A 400 -15.69 18.46 -13.11
CA THR A 400 -15.76 17.33 -12.17
C THR A 400 -16.15 16.06 -12.92
N MET A 401 -15.48 14.97 -12.57
CA MET A 401 -15.78 13.66 -13.14
C MET A 401 -16.95 13.01 -12.42
N LEU A 402 -17.80 12.35 -13.18
CA LEU A 402 -18.96 11.60 -12.68
C LEU A 402 -18.68 10.11 -12.87
N VAL A 403 -18.48 9.41 -11.75
CA VAL A 403 -18.18 7.98 -11.73
C VAL A 403 -19.43 7.23 -11.29
N PRO A 404 -19.90 6.21 -12.04
CA PRO A 404 -21.02 5.37 -11.62
C PRO A 404 -20.73 4.64 -10.30
N GLN A 405 -21.68 4.62 -9.38
CA GLN A 405 -21.56 4.01 -8.05
C GLN A 405 -21.13 2.53 -8.08
N LYS A 406 -21.44 1.79 -9.13
CA LYS A 406 -21.03 0.38 -9.29
C LYS A 406 -19.51 0.17 -9.26
N TYR A 407 -18.71 1.22 -9.47
CA TYR A 407 -17.24 1.19 -9.40
C TYR A 407 -16.68 1.66 -8.06
N GLU A 408 -17.51 2.24 -7.19
CA GLU A 408 -17.15 2.60 -5.82
C GLU A 408 -17.16 1.33 -4.94
N ILE A 409 -16.23 0.42 -5.21
CA ILE A 409 -16.07 -0.83 -4.47
C ILE A 409 -15.17 -0.61 -3.26
N GLY A 410 -15.46 -1.28 -2.16
CA GLY A 410 -14.73 -1.08 -0.91
C GLY A 410 -13.34 -1.73 -0.89
N HIS A 411 -12.59 -1.40 0.15
CA HIS A 411 -11.21 -1.85 0.39
C HIS A 411 -11.06 -3.39 0.33
N GLU A 412 -12.04 -4.14 0.84
CA GLU A 412 -12.07 -5.61 0.74
C GLU A 412 -11.99 -6.10 -0.72
N ALA A 413 -12.71 -5.46 -1.63
CA ALA A 413 -12.68 -5.82 -3.04
C ALA A 413 -11.34 -5.50 -3.71
N HIS A 414 -10.65 -4.44 -3.26
CA HIS A 414 -9.32 -4.09 -3.77
C HIS A 414 -8.27 -5.17 -3.43
N PHE A 415 -8.38 -5.83 -2.26
CA PHE A 415 -7.55 -7.00 -1.94
C PHE A 415 -7.75 -8.12 -2.96
N SER A 416 -9.02 -8.42 -3.31
CA SER A 416 -9.31 -9.44 -4.32
C SER A 416 -8.74 -9.08 -5.70
N GLN A 417 -8.70 -7.79 -6.06
CA GLN A 417 -8.12 -7.34 -7.33
C GLN A 417 -6.59 -7.51 -7.34
N VAL A 418 -5.90 -7.18 -6.23
CA VAL A 418 -4.46 -7.44 -6.08
C VAL A 418 -4.18 -8.95 -6.15
N MET A 419 -4.98 -9.76 -5.47
CA MET A 419 -4.85 -11.21 -5.53
C MET A 419 -5.03 -11.74 -6.95
N ASN A 420 -6.05 -11.30 -7.68
CA ASN A 420 -6.28 -11.72 -9.06
C ASN A 420 -5.13 -11.32 -9.98
N MET A 421 -4.54 -10.15 -9.79
CA MET A 421 -3.34 -9.69 -10.51
C MET A 421 -2.15 -10.61 -10.23
N TYR A 422 -1.82 -10.86 -8.96
CA TYR A 422 -0.71 -11.69 -8.55
C TYR A 422 -0.86 -13.15 -9.03
N LEU A 423 -2.03 -13.75 -8.81
CA LEU A 423 -2.36 -15.09 -9.29
C LEU A 423 -2.33 -15.16 -10.83
N GLY A 424 -2.72 -14.08 -11.50
CA GLY A 424 -2.64 -13.95 -12.95
C GLY A 424 -1.20 -14.03 -13.45
N TRP A 425 -0.26 -13.37 -12.77
CA TRP A 425 1.18 -13.49 -13.08
C TRP A 425 1.68 -14.91 -12.89
N MET A 426 1.34 -15.56 -11.78
CA MET A 426 1.74 -16.94 -11.52
C MET A 426 1.25 -17.89 -12.59
N ARG A 427 -0.01 -17.78 -13.02
CA ARG A 427 -0.61 -18.65 -14.04
C ARG A 427 0.00 -18.47 -15.43
N LYS A 428 0.37 -17.23 -15.77
CA LYS A 428 0.99 -16.90 -17.06
C LYS A 428 2.49 -17.19 -17.10
N GLY A 429 3.14 -17.29 -15.96
CA GLY A 429 4.59 -17.36 -15.89
C GLY A 429 5.27 -16.00 -16.06
N GLU A 430 4.55 -14.89 -15.84
CA GLU A 430 5.00 -13.54 -16.18
C GLU A 430 4.73 -12.59 -15.02
N GLN A 431 5.76 -11.97 -14.48
CA GLN A 431 5.69 -10.80 -13.61
C GLN A 431 6.30 -9.62 -14.36
N PRO A 432 5.67 -8.43 -14.37
CA PRO A 432 6.23 -7.27 -15.09
C PRO A 432 7.68 -7.00 -14.70
N ALA A 433 8.54 -6.79 -15.70
CA ALA A 433 9.98 -6.66 -15.49
C ALA A 433 10.38 -5.42 -14.67
N ASP A 434 9.53 -4.39 -14.68
CA ASP A 434 9.69 -3.16 -13.91
C ASP A 434 9.13 -3.25 -12.48
N TYR A 435 8.40 -4.34 -12.12
CA TYR A 435 7.72 -4.43 -10.83
C TYR A 435 8.69 -4.43 -9.65
N LEU A 436 9.64 -5.39 -9.62
CA LEU A 436 10.61 -5.47 -8.51
C LEU A 436 11.51 -4.22 -8.44
N PRO A 437 12.08 -3.70 -9.54
CA PRO A 437 12.81 -2.44 -9.50
C PRO A 437 12.00 -1.29 -8.92
N ASN A 438 10.75 -1.08 -9.36
CA ASN A 438 9.92 0.00 -8.88
C ASN A 438 9.49 -0.19 -7.42
N MET A 439 9.24 -1.42 -6.99
CA MET A 439 9.02 -1.77 -5.59
C MET A 439 10.25 -1.38 -4.74
N LEU A 440 11.45 -1.71 -5.17
CA LEU A 440 12.68 -1.34 -4.46
C LEU A 440 12.85 0.18 -4.36
N VAL A 441 12.59 0.93 -5.43
CA VAL A 441 12.67 2.40 -5.42
C VAL A 441 11.65 3.01 -4.47
N LYS A 442 10.45 2.45 -4.39
CA LYS A 442 9.41 2.87 -3.43
C LYS A 442 9.92 2.76 -2.00
N TYR A 443 10.39 1.60 -1.60
CA TYR A 443 10.87 1.37 -0.23
C TYR A 443 12.20 2.07 0.06
N TYR A 444 13.05 2.30 -0.94
CA TYR A 444 14.20 3.18 -0.82
C TYR A 444 13.79 4.62 -0.48
N THR A 445 12.82 5.16 -1.22
CA THR A 445 12.31 6.52 -0.99
C THR A 445 11.81 6.69 0.45
N ILE A 446 11.08 5.68 0.96
CA ILE A 446 10.54 5.66 2.32
C ILE A 446 11.67 5.55 3.36
N ALA A 447 12.65 4.68 3.13
CA ALA A 447 13.81 4.54 4.03
C ALA A 447 14.64 5.83 4.11
N GLU A 448 14.84 6.52 2.97
CA GLU A 448 15.50 7.82 2.95
C GLU A 448 14.68 8.91 3.65
N ALA A 449 13.35 8.91 3.51
CA ALA A 449 12.48 9.82 4.24
C ALA A 449 12.57 9.59 5.76
N TRP A 450 12.58 8.33 6.21
CA TRP A 450 12.76 7.99 7.61
C TRP A 450 14.10 8.50 8.16
N LYS A 451 15.21 8.30 7.42
CA LYS A 451 16.54 8.83 7.79
C LYS A 451 16.54 10.35 7.87
N ALA A 452 15.98 11.02 6.88
CA ALA A 452 15.97 12.49 6.80
C ALA A 452 15.05 13.15 7.83
N SER A 453 14.17 12.39 8.48
CA SER A 453 13.28 12.88 9.53
C SER A 453 13.88 12.84 10.95
N ARG A 454 15.14 12.39 11.09
CA ARG A 454 15.89 12.29 12.39
C ARG A 454 16.70 13.54 12.73
#